data_93127c75952d69947ff9c7a65628adff
#
_entry.id   93127c75952d69947ff9c7a65628adff
#
_cell.length_a   1.000
_cell.length_b   1.000
_cell.length_c   1.000
_cell.angle_alpha   90.00
_cell.angle_beta   90.00
_cell.angle_gamma   90.00
#
_symmetry.space_group_name_H-M   'P 1'
#
loop_
_entity.id
_entity.type
_entity.pdbx_description
1 polymer ?
#
loop_
_entity_poly.entity_id
_entity_poly.type
_entity_poly.pdbx_seq_one_letter_code
_entity_poly.pdbx_strand_id
1 'polypeptide(L)'
;QRRQRIDRNLGRLRKLRAARGQMDTFDGLMAKVVDILHPEFITPHGYSTTFDKLDASGIFSAMGEAFGPVAALGHPVFLYAGALLGYVRNGKLIDHDDDIDLAVYLGDLTHDQVADRWLEYKVKLAKCGLLSGQNATSRAAIFKLNTTLPIDVDLFPAWTTNGKLSVYPYSFDQVATEQIFPLTSFGQDPVLLPKEPEALLKVSYGEDWRVPDPLFHVNWPNKQRIFHQLCSKNYALGDT
;
A
#
# COMPACT_ATOMS: atom_id res chain seq x y z
N GLN A 1 -14.31 4.15 -13.35
CA GLN A 1 -15.54 4.30 -12.51
C GLN A 1 -16.45 3.05 -12.52
N ARG A 2 -16.73 2.39 -13.69
CA ARG A 2 -17.59 1.18 -13.74
C ARG A 2 -16.93 -0.03 -13.08
N ARG A 3 -15.62 -0.20 -13.21
CA ARG A 3 -14.82 -1.32 -12.71
C ARG A 3 -14.72 -1.32 -11.18
N GLN A 4 -14.41 -0.17 -10.57
CA GLN A 4 -14.43 0.03 -9.11
C GLN A 4 -15.83 -0.16 -8.47
N ARG A 5 -16.90 -0.09 -9.26
CA ARG A 5 -18.26 -0.44 -8.81
C ARG A 5 -18.47 -1.95 -8.69
N ILE A 6 -17.87 -2.73 -9.59
CA ILE A 6 -17.99 -4.20 -9.57
C ILE A 6 -17.38 -4.74 -8.31
N ASP A 7 -16.15 -4.36 -8.02
CA ASP A 7 -15.44 -4.79 -6.83
C ASP A 7 -16.20 -4.45 -5.54
N ARG A 8 -16.62 -3.19 -5.35
CA ARG A 8 -17.46 -2.79 -4.21
C ARG A 8 -18.78 -3.57 -4.12
N ASN A 9 -19.39 -3.92 -5.23
CA ASN A 9 -20.63 -4.68 -5.25
C ASN A 9 -20.39 -6.15 -4.89
N LEU A 10 -19.28 -6.74 -5.32
CA LEU A 10 -18.86 -8.08 -4.89
C LEU A 10 -18.62 -8.13 -3.39
N GLY A 11 -17.92 -7.16 -2.81
CA GLY A 11 -17.72 -7.05 -1.37
C GLY A 11 -19.04 -6.92 -0.58
N ARG A 12 -20.01 -6.14 -1.10
CA ARG A 12 -21.36 -6.05 -0.50
C ARG A 12 -22.12 -7.38 -0.60
N LEU A 13 -22.07 -8.03 -1.76
CA LEU A 13 -22.71 -9.32 -1.97
C LEU A 13 -22.12 -10.39 -1.04
N ARG A 14 -20.81 -10.42 -0.87
CA ARG A 14 -20.13 -11.31 0.08
C ARG A 14 -20.68 -11.15 1.49
N LYS A 15 -20.75 -9.91 2.00
CA LYS A 15 -21.29 -9.62 3.33
C LYS A 15 -22.75 -10.09 3.48
N LEU A 16 -23.57 -9.86 2.45
CA LEU A 16 -24.97 -10.32 2.46
C LEU A 16 -25.09 -11.86 2.46
N ARG A 17 -24.24 -12.53 1.68
CA ARG A 17 -24.22 -13.99 1.62
C ARG A 17 -23.68 -14.62 2.91
N ALA A 18 -22.64 -14.05 3.50
CA ALA A 18 -22.13 -14.47 4.79
C ALA A 18 -23.18 -14.36 5.89
N ALA A 19 -23.88 -13.23 5.98
CA ALA A 19 -24.95 -13.03 6.94
C ALA A 19 -26.14 -14.01 6.79
N ARG A 20 -26.27 -14.67 5.64
CA ARG A 20 -27.30 -15.67 5.34
C ARG A 20 -26.80 -17.11 5.35
N GLY A 21 -25.52 -17.35 5.71
CA GLY A 21 -24.92 -18.69 5.64
C GLY A 21 -24.81 -19.26 4.22
N GLN A 22 -24.70 -18.41 3.20
CA GLN A 22 -24.73 -18.79 1.78
C GLN A 22 -23.38 -18.52 1.08
N MET A 23 -22.26 -18.77 1.78
CA MET A 23 -20.93 -18.53 1.22
C MET A 23 -20.62 -19.41 0.01
N ASP A 24 -21.03 -20.69 0.03
CA ASP A 24 -20.84 -21.59 -1.13
C ASP A 24 -21.40 -21.02 -2.44
N THR A 25 -22.54 -20.33 -2.36
CA THR A 25 -23.14 -19.66 -3.54
C THR A 25 -22.28 -18.49 -4.00
N PHE A 26 -21.68 -17.76 -3.07
CA PHE A 26 -20.79 -16.65 -3.39
C PHE A 26 -19.47 -17.15 -4.00
N ASP A 27 -18.91 -18.20 -3.40
CA ASP A 27 -17.65 -18.80 -3.85
C ASP A 27 -17.81 -19.41 -5.26
N GLY A 28 -18.94 -20.07 -5.52
CA GLY A 28 -19.28 -20.54 -6.88
C GLY A 28 -19.43 -19.43 -7.92
N LEU A 29 -19.95 -18.24 -7.51
CA LEU A 29 -19.98 -17.05 -8.36
C LEU A 29 -18.58 -16.54 -8.64
N MET A 30 -17.74 -16.43 -7.60
CA MET A 30 -16.36 -15.94 -7.73
C MET A 30 -15.52 -16.84 -8.63
N ALA A 31 -15.66 -18.16 -8.51
CA ALA A 31 -14.98 -19.11 -9.39
C ALA A 31 -15.32 -18.86 -10.87
N LYS A 32 -16.59 -18.61 -11.18
CA LYS A 32 -17.01 -18.27 -12.56
C LYS A 32 -16.47 -16.91 -13.01
N VAL A 33 -16.44 -15.93 -12.12
CA VAL A 33 -15.87 -14.60 -12.44
C VAL A 33 -14.39 -14.71 -12.79
N VAL A 34 -13.62 -15.47 -11.99
CA VAL A 34 -12.19 -15.72 -12.26
C VAL A 34 -12.00 -16.43 -13.59
N ASP A 35 -12.78 -17.47 -13.88
CA ASP A 35 -12.71 -18.23 -15.14
C ASP A 35 -13.00 -17.35 -16.38
N ILE A 36 -14.03 -16.49 -16.29
CA ILE A 36 -14.41 -15.60 -17.39
C ILE A 36 -13.36 -14.51 -17.63
N LEU A 37 -12.73 -14.01 -16.57
CA LEU A 37 -11.80 -12.89 -16.65
C LEU A 37 -10.37 -13.32 -16.98
N HIS A 38 -10.05 -14.61 -16.80
CA HIS A 38 -8.71 -15.10 -17.11
C HIS A 38 -8.24 -14.68 -18.54
N PRO A 39 -7.04 -14.11 -18.70
CA PRO A 39 -5.94 -13.98 -17.74
C PRO A 39 -5.95 -12.70 -16.87
N GLU A 40 -6.95 -11.85 -16.93
CA GLU A 40 -7.08 -10.65 -16.10
C GLU A 40 -7.72 -10.97 -14.75
N PHE A 41 -7.51 -10.11 -13.77
CA PHE A 41 -8.16 -10.18 -12.47
C PHE A 41 -8.83 -8.85 -12.11
N ILE A 42 -9.81 -8.88 -11.21
CA ILE A 42 -10.41 -7.66 -10.65
C ILE A 42 -9.57 -7.22 -9.46
N THR A 43 -8.89 -6.09 -9.61
CA THR A 43 -8.16 -5.44 -8.51
C THR A 43 -8.93 -4.21 -8.02
N PRO A 44 -8.59 -3.58 -6.90
CA PRO A 44 -9.13 -2.30 -6.48
C PRO A 44 -8.97 -1.19 -7.54
N HIS A 45 -7.95 -1.30 -8.40
CA HIS A 45 -7.66 -0.36 -9.50
C HIS A 45 -8.40 -0.70 -10.80
N GLY A 46 -8.99 -1.87 -10.90
CA GLY A 46 -9.77 -2.31 -12.06
C GLY A 46 -9.30 -3.63 -12.64
N TYR A 47 -9.23 -3.76 -13.96
CA TYR A 47 -8.59 -4.89 -14.61
C TYR A 47 -7.15 -4.50 -14.90
N SER A 48 -6.19 -5.16 -14.27
CA SER A 48 -4.77 -4.85 -14.39
C SER A 48 -3.97 -6.12 -14.62
N THR A 49 -2.75 -5.93 -15.09
CA THR A 49 -1.73 -6.97 -15.04
C THR A 49 -1.34 -7.19 -13.58
N THR A 50 -1.49 -8.41 -13.13
CA THR A 50 -1.23 -8.82 -11.74
C THR A 50 0.13 -9.50 -11.62
N PHE A 51 0.65 -9.61 -10.40
CA PHE A 51 1.99 -10.15 -10.16
C PHE A 51 2.18 -11.59 -10.62
N ASP A 52 1.11 -12.38 -10.72
CA ASP A 52 1.17 -13.75 -11.27
C ASP A 52 1.56 -13.80 -12.76
N LYS A 53 1.46 -12.66 -13.47
CA LYS A 53 1.85 -12.52 -14.89
C LYS A 53 3.27 -11.99 -15.05
N LEU A 54 3.92 -11.58 -13.98
CA LEU A 54 5.22 -10.95 -14.00
C LEU A 54 6.28 -11.90 -13.43
N ASP A 55 7.51 -11.77 -13.92
CA ASP A 55 8.64 -12.47 -13.31
C ASP A 55 8.92 -11.88 -11.91
N ALA A 56 8.48 -12.59 -10.87
CA ALA A 56 8.63 -12.17 -9.49
C ALA A 56 10.11 -11.91 -9.11
N SER A 57 11.05 -12.68 -9.65
CA SER A 57 12.48 -12.48 -9.38
C SER A 57 13.00 -11.20 -10.02
N GLY A 58 12.54 -10.89 -11.23
CA GLY A 58 12.84 -9.64 -11.92
C GLY A 58 12.25 -8.43 -11.21
N ILE A 59 11.05 -8.54 -10.63
CA ILE A 59 10.43 -7.45 -9.88
C ILE A 59 11.25 -7.10 -8.64
N PHE A 60 11.66 -8.07 -7.84
CA PHE A 60 12.47 -7.80 -6.64
C PHE A 60 13.83 -7.17 -6.98
N SER A 61 14.48 -7.62 -8.06
CA SER A 61 15.70 -6.98 -8.53
C SER A 61 15.46 -5.54 -8.98
N ALA A 62 14.41 -5.30 -9.74
CA ALA A 62 14.05 -3.98 -10.24
C ALA A 62 13.52 -3.05 -9.11
N MET A 63 12.93 -3.59 -8.04
CA MET A 63 12.58 -2.83 -6.84
C MET A 63 13.82 -2.19 -6.22
N GLY A 64 14.98 -2.89 -6.22
CA GLY A 64 16.23 -2.32 -5.75
C GLY A 64 16.65 -1.07 -6.50
N GLU A 65 16.47 -1.06 -7.80
CA GLU A 65 16.74 0.11 -8.65
C GLU A 65 15.77 1.26 -8.38
N ALA A 66 14.51 0.95 -8.07
CA ALA A 66 13.50 1.96 -7.73
C ALA A 66 13.68 2.54 -6.32
N PHE A 67 14.10 1.70 -5.34
CA PHE A 67 14.19 2.10 -3.93
C PHE A 67 15.49 2.83 -3.58
N GLY A 68 16.59 2.49 -4.23
CA GLY A 68 17.87 3.14 -3.98
C GLY A 68 17.79 4.66 -4.05
N PRO A 69 17.26 5.25 -5.14
CA PRO A 69 17.08 6.69 -5.25
C PRO A 69 16.15 7.29 -4.19
N VAL A 70 15.07 6.58 -3.83
CA VAL A 70 14.11 7.06 -2.81
C VAL A 70 14.75 7.03 -1.43
N ALA A 71 15.48 5.97 -1.08
CA ALA A 71 16.22 5.86 0.17
C ALA A 71 17.34 6.92 0.27
N ALA A 72 17.98 7.28 -0.85
CA ALA A 72 19.01 8.31 -0.91
C ALA A 72 18.48 9.71 -0.56
N LEU A 73 17.16 9.93 -0.52
CA LEU A 73 16.55 11.18 -0.04
C LEU A 73 16.64 11.33 1.49
N GLY A 74 17.22 10.37 2.20
CA GLY A 74 17.54 10.45 3.63
C GLY A 74 16.41 10.01 4.57
N HIS A 75 15.41 9.32 4.05
CA HIS A 75 14.32 8.75 4.85
C HIS A 75 14.31 7.23 4.73
N PRO A 76 14.21 6.47 5.83
CA PRO A 76 14.01 5.03 5.78
C PRO A 76 12.73 4.68 5.01
N VAL A 77 12.83 3.69 4.11
CA VAL A 77 11.72 3.21 3.29
C VAL A 77 11.57 1.71 3.52
N PHE A 78 10.34 1.23 3.70
CA PHE A 78 10.08 -0.18 3.96
C PHE A 78 8.79 -0.65 3.29
N LEU A 79 8.69 -1.96 3.07
CA LEU A 79 7.47 -2.58 2.54
C LEU A 79 6.29 -2.30 3.47
N TYR A 80 5.13 -2.05 2.85
CA TYR A 80 3.91 -1.75 3.56
C TYR A 80 2.71 -2.45 2.92
N ALA A 81 1.57 -2.43 3.59
CA ALA A 81 0.25 -2.89 3.12
C ALA A 81 0.30 -4.21 2.33
N GLY A 82 -0.20 -4.24 1.08
CA GLY A 82 -0.29 -5.44 0.24
C GLY A 82 1.06 -6.08 -0.05
N ALA A 83 2.07 -5.26 -0.34
CA ALA A 83 3.42 -5.73 -0.60
C ALA A 83 4.05 -6.39 0.64
N LEU A 84 3.87 -5.81 1.84
CA LEU A 84 4.33 -6.42 3.10
C LEU A 84 3.56 -7.71 3.40
N LEU A 85 2.23 -7.71 3.22
CA LEU A 85 1.39 -8.87 3.46
C LEU A 85 1.81 -10.07 2.62
N GLY A 86 1.97 -9.86 1.31
CA GLY A 86 2.37 -10.93 0.40
C GLY A 86 3.73 -11.50 0.76
N TYR A 87 4.67 -10.63 1.02
CA TYR A 87 6.04 -11.00 1.35
C TYR A 87 6.13 -11.82 2.66
N VAL A 88 5.50 -11.35 3.74
CA VAL A 88 5.53 -12.05 5.04
C VAL A 88 4.73 -13.34 5.02
N ARG A 89 3.63 -13.37 4.29
CA ARG A 89 2.74 -14.54 4.24
C ARG A 89 3.26 -15.65 3.32
N ASN A 90 3.78 -15.28 2.15
CA ASN A 90 4.05 -16.21 1.06
C ASN A 90 5.49 -16.14 0.52
N GLY A 91 6.34 -15.24 1.03
CA GLY A 91 7.68 -14.99 0.50
C GLY A 91 7.70 -14.32 -0.88
N LYS A 92 6.56 -13.80 -1.35
CA LYS A 92 6.40 -13.14 -2.65
C LYS A 92 5.27 -12.11 -2.60
N LEU A 93 5.19 -11.24 -3.59
CA LEU A 93 4.05 -10.34 -3.77
C LEU A 93 2.76 -11.13 -3.97
N ILE A 94 1.61 -10.53 -3.69
CA ILE A 94 0.32 -11.19 -3.81
C ILE A 94 -0.04 -11.36 -5.29
N ASP A 95 -0.29 -12.60 -5.74
CA ASP A 95 -0.46 -12.92 -7.16
C ASP A 95 -1.52 -12.07 -7.89
N HIS A 96 -2.59 -11.70 -7.19
CA HIS A 96 -3.70 -10.90 -7.74
C HIS A 96 -3.62 -9.40 -7.44
N ASP A 97 -2.47 -8.93 -6.93
CA ASP A 97 -2.19 -7.52 -6.70
C ASP A 97 -1.48 -6.90 -7.90
N ASP A 98 -1.50 -5.57 -8.02
CA ASP A 98 -1.02 -4.84 -9.18
C ASP A 98 -0.20 -3.59 -8.85
N ASP A 99 0.08 -3.36 -7.55
CA ASP A 99 0.91 -2.26 -7.07
C ASP A 99 1.84 -2.68 -5.93
N ILE A 100 2.86 -1.88 -5.69
CA ILE A 100 3.79 -2.04 -4.57
C ILE A 100 3.61 -0.87 -3.62
N ASP A 101 3.25 -1.19 -2.39
CA ASP A 101 3.10 -0.21 -1.31
C ASP A 101 4.40 -0.05 -0.52
N LEU A 102 4.86 1.19 -0.37
CA LEU A 102 6.02 1.56 0.42
C LEU A 102 5.67 2.61 1.46
N ALA A 103 6.16 2.44 2.67
CA ALA A 103 6.12 3.45 3.71
C ALA A 103 7.44 4.23 3.76
N VAL A 104 7.36 5.56 3.82
CA VAL A 104 8.49 6.47 3.99
C VAL A 104 8.44 7.05 5.38
N TYR A 105 9.44 6.72 6.22
CA TYR A 105 9.48 7.20 7.59
C TYR A 105 10.02 8.62 7.68
N LEU A 106 9.18 9.55 8.10
CA LEU A 106 9.46 10.98 8.15
C LEU A 106 10.10 11.45 9.47
N GLY A 107 10.19 10.57 10.46
CA GLY A 107 10.70 10.87 11.79
C GLY A 107 9.60 11.07 12.85
N ASP A 108 10.00 11.61 14.00
CA ASP A 108 9.05 11.95 15.07
C ASP A 108 8.45 13.33 14.78
N LEU A 109 7.14 13.38 14.59
CA LEU A 109 6.40 14.55 14.13
C LEU A 109 5.06 14.65 14.87
N THR A 110 4.60 15.88 15.10
CA THR A 110 3.20 16.09 15.47
C THR A 110 2.29 15.92 14.25
N HIS A 111 1.02 15.66 14.50
CA HIS A 111 0.03 15.50 13.40
C HIS A 111 -0.04 16.74 12.48
N ASP A 112 0.20 17.93 13.02
CA ASP A 112 0.19 19.18 12.24
C ASP A 112 1.42 19.30 11.31
N GLN A 113 2.54 18.72 11.71
CA GLN A 113 3.80 18.79 10.94
C GLN A 113 3.84 17.79 9.79
N VAL A 114 3.11 16.68 9.89
CA VAL A 114 3.21 15.57 8.91
C VAL A 114 2.84 16.02 7.51
N ALA A 115 1.75 16.77 7.34
CA ALA A 115 1.29 17.19 6.04
C ALA A 115 2.29 18.10 5.31
N ASP A 116 2.93 19.02 6.05
CA ASP A 116 3.94 19.90 5.48
C ASP A 116 5.22 19.14 5.15
N ARG A 117 5.69 18.29 6.07
CA ARG A 117 6.87 17.44 5.83
C ARG A 117 6.68 16.52 4.63
N TRP A 118 5.46 15.97 4.47
CA TRP A 118 5.12 15.10 3.35
C TRP A 118 5.09 15.86 2.01
N LEU A 119 4.60 17.10 2.01
CA LEU A 119 4.67 17.98 0.83
C LEU A 119 6.12 18.34 0.48
N GLU A 120 6.95 18.66 1.47
CA GLU A 120 8.40 18.90 1.25
C GLU A 120 9.07 17.67 0.61
N TYR A 121 8.70 16.47 1.06
CA TYR A 121 9.20 15.23 0.47
C TYR A 121 8.75 15.06 -0.97
N LYS A 122 7.50 15.37 -1.29
CA LYS A 122 6.99 15.37 -2.67
C LYS A 122 7.80 16.29 -3.58
N VAL A 123 8.11 17.48 -3.11
CA VAL A 123 8.96 18.44 -3.87
C VAL A 123 10.35 17.85 -4.12
N LYS A 124 10.94 17.16 -3.15
CA LYS A 124 12.24 16.48 -3.34
C LYS A 124 12.14 15.39 -4.40
N LEU A 125 11.10 14.53 -4.33
CA LEU A 125 10.86 13.49 -5.35
C LEU A 125 10.74 14.08 -6.76
N ALA A 126 9.99 15.18 -6.91
CA ALA A 126 9.82 15.85 -8.19
C ALA A 126 11.15 16.40 -8.72
N LYS A 127 11.94 17.09 -7.89
CA LYS A 127 13.26 17.62 -8.26
C LYS A 127 14.25 16.55 -8.71
N CYS A 128 14.12 15.33 -8.19
CA CYS A 128 14.96 14.19 -8.56
C CYS A 128 14.39 13.38 -9.75
N GLY A 129 13.25 13.78 -10.33
CA GLY A 129 12.58 13.04 -11.40
C GLY A 129 11.94 11.72 -10.96
N LEU A 130 11.81 11.51 -9.64
CA LEU A 130 11.28 10.28 -9.05
C LEU A 130 9.75 10.29 -8.89
N LEU A 131 9.10 11.44 -9.08
CA LEU A 131 7.65 11.56 -8.96
C LEU A 131 6.98 11.25 -10.31
N SER A 132 5.97 10.39 -10.32
CA SER A 132 5.14 10.15 -11.52
C SER A 132 4.47 11.44 -12.00
N GLY A 133 4.49 11.70 -13.31
CA GLY A 133 3.88 12.88 -13.91
C GLY A 133 2.38 13.04 -13.58
N GLN A 134 1.65 11.93 -13.46
CA GLN A 134 0.25 11.95 -13.01
C GLN A 134 0.09 12.47 -11.57
N ASN A 135 1.13 12.34 -10.77
CA ASN A 135 1.12 12.74 -9.36
C ASN A 135 1.53 14.19 -9.14
N ALA A 136 2.16 14.87 -10.12
CA ALA A 136 2.57 16.25 -9.96
C ALA A 136 1.38 17.17 -9.62
N THR A 137 0.27 17.03 -10.32
CA THR A 137 -0.97 17.80 -10.11
C THR A 137 -1.94 17.16 -9.10
N SER A 138 -1.65 15.94 -8.64
CA SER A 138 -2.51 15.23 -7.69
C SER A 138 -2.54 15.91 -6.33
N ARG A 139 -3.73 16.02 -5.75
CA ARG A 139 -3.96 16.51 -4.38
C ARG A 139 -3.92 15.38 -3.34
N ALA A 140 -3.74 14.13 -3.78
CA ALA A 140 -3.78 12.97 -2.90
C ALA A 140 -2.54 12.89 -1.99
N ALA A 141 -2.71 12.31 -0.81
CA ALA A 141 -1.64 12.06 0.15
C ALA A 141 -0.79 10.82 -0.16
N ILE A 142 -1.17 10.02 -1.16
CA ILE A 142 -0.39 8.88 -1.65
C ILE A 142 0.31 9.34 -2.93
N PHE A 143 1.61 9.12 -3.02
CA PHE A 143 2.39 9.53 -4.18
C PHE A 143 2.83 8.31 -4.98
N LYS A 144 2.76 8.40 -6.31
CA LYS A 144 3.26 7.37 -7.21
C LYS A 144 4.67 7.69 -7.67
N LEU A 145 5.54 6.69 -7.63
CA LEU A 145 6.90 6.82 -8.17
C LEU A 145 6.90 6.77 -9.70
N ASN A 146 7.83 7.49 -10.28
CA ASN A 146 8.24 7.32 -11.66
C ASN A 146 9.28 6.20 -11.73
N THR A 147 8.90 5.04 -12.22
CA THR A 147 9.75 3.85 -12.30
C THR A 147 9.70 3.25 -13.70
N THR A 148 10.66 2.38 -14.02
CA THR A 148 10.65 1.56 -15.23
C THR A 148 9.86 0.25 -15.04
N LEU A 149 9.34 0.01 -13.84
CA LEU A 149 8.54 -1.16 -13.53
C LEU A 149 7.21 -1.15 -14.30
N PRO A 150 6.70 -2.30 -14.71
CA PRO A 150 5.41 -2.42 -15.41
C PRO A 150 4.21 -2.29 -14.45
N ILE A 151 4.44 -1.86 -13.22
CA ILE A 151 3.48 -1.76 -12.12
C ILE A 151 3.63 -0.42 -11.41
N ASP A 152 2.59 0.03 -10.74
CA ASP A 152 2.63 1.22 -9.91
C ASP A 152 3.39 0.95 -8.59
N VAL A 153 4.09 1.97 -8.12
CA VAL A 153 4.72 1.96 -6.80
C VAL A 153 4.19 3.16 -6.01
N ASP A 154 3.47 2.86 -4.95
CA ASP A 154 2.79 3.85 -4.12
C ASP A 154 3.58 4.14 -2.84
N LEU A 155 3.75 5.43 -2.52
CA LEU A 155 4.43 5.90 -1.33
C LEU A 155 3.41 6.42 -0.31
N PHE A 156 3.55 5.92 0.92
CA PHE A 156 2.73 6.28 2.07
C PHE A 156 3.56 6.98 3.14
N PRO A 157 3.10 8.09 3.73
CA PRO A 157 3.80 8.72 4.84
C PRO A 157 3.71 7.86 6.11
N ALA A 158 4.86 7.66 6.75
CA ALA A 158 5.00 7.04 8.06
C ALA A 158 5.68 8.01 9.03
N TRP A 159 5.22 8.08 10.26
CA TRP A 159 5.80 8.94 11.29
C TRP A 159 5.51 8.40 12.69
N THR A 160 6.27 8.87 13.68
CA THR A 160 5.94 8.64 15.08
C THR A 160 5.45 9.94 15.71
N THR A 161 4.54 9.81 16.67
CA THR A 161 4.12 10.89 17.57
C THR A 161 4.10 10.35 18.99
N ASN A 162 4.94 10.90 19.86
CA ASN A 162 5.06 10.41 21.25
C ASN A 162 5.34 8.89 21.33
N GLY A 163 6.24 8.39 20.48
CA GLY A 163 6.62 6.97 20.41
C GLY A 163 5.58 6.04 19.81
N LYS A 164 4.49 6.56 19.21
CA LYS A 164 3.46 5.78 18.54
C LYS A 164 3.57 5.94 17.04
N LEU A 165 3.66 4.82 16.33
CA LEU A 165 3.75 4.82 14.87
C LEU A 165 2.39 5.06 14.22
N SER A 166 2.40 5.88 13.18
CA SER A 166 1.33 5.97 12.18
C SER A 166 1.91 5.74 10.79
N VAL A 167 1.23 4.97 9.99
CA VAL A 167 1.47 4.86 8.54
C VAL A 167 0.12 5.02 7.86
N TYR A 168 -0.07 6.10 7.11
CA TYR A 168 -1.37 6.32 6.47
C TYR A 168 -1.81 5.09 5.66
N PRO A 169 -3.03 4.57 5.82
CA PRO A 169 -4.16 5.12 6.59
C PRO A 169 -4.40 4.45 7.97
N TYR A 170 -3.37 3.99 8.66
CA TYR A 170 -3.50 3.32 9.97
C TYR A 170 -2.67 3.99 11.07
N SER A 171 -3.20 3.95 12.30
CA SER A 171 -2.47 4.24 13.53
C SER A 171 -2.13 2.92 14.23
N PHE A 172 -0.89 2.78 14.63
CA PHE A 172 -0.35 1.59 15.27
C PHE A 172 -0.10 1.83 16.76
N ASP A 173 -1.09 2.41 17.45
CA ASP A 173 -0.97 2.81 18.86
C ASP A 173 -0.63 1.67 19.81
N GLN A 174 -0.91 0.43 19.40
CA GLN A 174 -0.65 -0.79 20.19
C GLN A 174 0.70 -1.44 19.82
N VAL A 175 1.42 -0.90 18.83
CA VAL A 175 2.70 -1.44 18.37
C VAL A 175 3.81 -0.55 18.91
N ALA A 176 4.72 -1.15 19.67
CA ALA A 176 5.89 -0.44 20.20
C ALA A 176 6.87 -0.10 19.06
N THR A 177 7.51 1.05 19.13
CA THR A 177 8.47 1.52 18.11
C THR A 177 9.63 0.53 17.94
N GLU A 178 10.02 -0.17 19.01
CA GLU A 178 11.07 -1.19 19.03
C GLU A 178 10.71 -2.45 18.25
N GLN A 179 9.42 -2.68 17.98
CA GLN A 179 8.93 -3.76 17.10
C GLN A 179 9.06 -3.40 15.62
N ILE A 180 9.21 -2.13 15.33
CA ILE A 180 9.35 -1.63 13.95
C ILE A 180 10.81 -1.38 13.62
N PHE A 181 11.54 -0.75 14.53
CA PHE A 181 12.93 -0.33 14.34
C PHE A 181 13.90 -1.14 15.22
N PRO A 182 15.14 -1.36 14.76
CA PRO A 182 15.64 -0.98 13.44
C PRO A 182 14.95 -1.77 12.33
N LEU A 183 14.78 -1.16 11.16
CA LEU A 183 14.34 -1.89 9.98
C LEU A 183 15.35 -2.96 9.63
N THR A 184 14.89 -4.08 9.13
CA THR A 184 15.73 -5.24 8.77
C THR A 184 15.75 -5.42 7.25
N SER A 185 16.92 -5.77 6.69
CA SER A 185 17.01 -6.22 5.30
C SER A 185 16.62 -7.69 5.22
N PHE A 186 15.98 -8.08 4.14
CA PHE A 186 15.69 -9.47 3.88
C PHE A 186 16.67 -10.03 2.83
N GLY A 187 17.52 -10.92 3.27
CA GLY A 187 18.53 -11.52 2.40
C GLY A 187 19.47 -10.48 1.77
N GLN A 188 19.64 -10.55 0.46
CA GLN A 188 20.41 -9.58 -0.33
C GLN A 188 19.54 -8.48 -0.93
N ASP A 189 18.22 -8.51 -0.69
CA ASP A 189 17.29 -7.55 -1.24
C ASP A 189 17.47 -6.17 -0.57
N PRO A 190 17.43 -5.10 -1.35
CA PRO A 190 17.51 -3.72 -0.82
C PRO A 190 16.23 -3.30 -0.10
N VAL A 191 15.26 -4.19 -0.03
CA VAL A 191 13.95 -3.96 0.58
C VAL A 191 14.06 -4.07 2.09
N LEU A 192 13.67 -3.04 2.78
CA LEU A 192 13.60 -3.04 4.23
C LEU A 192 12.22 -3.49 4.71
N LEU A 193 12.23 -4.18 5.83
CA LEU A 193 11.04 -4.64 6.54
C LEU A 193 11.01 -4.07 7.95
N PRO A 194 9.83 -3.85 8.54
CA PRO A 194 9.71 -3.70 9.98
C PRO A 194 10.31 -4.93 10.68
N LYS A 195 10.91 -4.73 11.85
CA LYS A 195 11.53 -5.79 12.64
C LYS A 195 10.54 -6.93 12.97
N GLU A 196 9.32 -6.56 13.35
CA GLU A 196 8.21 -7.48 13.62
C GLU A 196 7.02 -7.14 12.70
N PRO A 197 7.07 -7.54 11.42
CA PRO A 197 6.09 -7.11 10.42
C PRO A 197 4.66 -7.57 10.73
N GLU A 198 4.51 -8.72 11.42
CA GLU A 198 3.20 -9.23 11.82
C GLU A 198 2.43 -8.26 12.72
N ALA A 199 3.12 -7.46 13.50
CA ALA A 199 2.48 -6.46 14.36
C ALA A 199 1.70 -5.41 13.53
N LEU A 200 2.26 -5.00 12.38
CA LEU A 200 1.57 -4.10 11.45
C LEU A 200 0.44 -4.80 10.71
N LEU A 201 0.68 -6.04 10.29
CA LEU A 201 -0.30 -6.82 9.52
C LEU A 201 -1.57 -7.10 10.32
N LYS A 202 -1.44 -7.42 11.61
CA LYS A 202 -2.60 -7.59 12.50
C LYS A 202 -3.46 -6.34 12.61
N VAL A 203 -2.85 -5.17 12.74
CA VAL A 203 -3.59 -3.89 12.82
C VAL A 203 -4.26 -3.55 11.49
N SER A 204 -3.59 -3.83 10.38
CA SER A 204 -4.07 -3.46 9.05
C SER A 204 -5.15 -4.40 8.52
N TYR A 205 -5.02 -5.71 8.79
CA TYR A 205 -5.83 -6.77 8.17
C TYR A 205 -6.62 -7.62 9.18
N GLY A 206 -6.37 -7.49 10.48
CA GLY A 206 -7.01 -8.30 11.51
C GLY A 206 -6.17 -9.51 11.95
N GLU A 207 -6.65 -10.25 12.95
CA GLU A 207 -5.94 -11.41 13.51
C GLU A 207 -5.80 -12.57 12.50
N ASP A 208 -6.72 -12.64 11.55
CA ASP A 208 -6.77 -13.64 10.49
C ASP A 208 -6.05 -13.24 9.21
N TRP A 209 -5.14 -12.26 9.26
CA TRP A 209 -4.41 -11.72 8.11
C TRP A 209 -3.68 -12.78 7.27
N ARG A 210 -3.40 -13.95 7.85
CA ARG A 210 -2.79 -15.06 7.12
C ARG A 210 -3.74 -15.77 6.16
N VAL A 211 -5.06 -15.59 6.35
CA VAL A 211 -6.07 -16.15 5.46
C VAL A 211 -6.29 -15.19 4.29
N PRO A 212 -6.08 -15.62 3.04
CA PRO A 212 -6.28 -14.75 1.89
C PRO A 212 -7.72 -14.21 1.82
N ASP A 213 -7.85 -12.90 1.69
CA ASP A 213 -9.12 -12.23 1.42
C ASP A 213 -9.01 -11.35 0.16
N PRO A 214 -9.31 -11.90 -1.05
CA PRO A 214 -9.21 -11.15 -2.31
C PRO A 214 -10.18 -9.97 -2.40
N LEU A 215 -11.15 -9.86 -1.50
CA LEU A 215 -12.13 -8.78 -1.44
C LEU A 215 -11.90 -7.88 -0.22
N PHE A 216 -10.70 -7.90 0.35
CA PHE A 216 -10.34 -6.96 1.41
C PHE A 216 -10.40 -5.52 0.91
N HIS A 217 -10.98 -4.64 1.71
CA HIS A 217 -11.07 -3.22 1.39
C HIS A 217 -10.78 -2.35 2.61
N VAL A 218 -9.96 -1.35 2.39
CA VAL A 218 -9.78 -0.25 3.34
C VAL A 218 -11.06 0.61 3.38
N ASN A 219 -11.54 0.93 4.57
CA ASN A 219 -12.65 1.87 4.75
C ASN A 219 -12.14 3.32 4.60
N TRP A 220 -11.83 3.73 3.38
CA TRP A 220 -11.24 5.01 3.06
C TRP A 220 -11.99 6.22 3.66
N PRO A 221 -13.35 6.32 3.62
CA PRO A 221 -14.04 7.46 4.21
C PRO A 221 -13.77 7.63 5.70
N ASN A 222 -13.71 6.53 6.45
CA ASN A 222 -13.37 6.60 7.88
C ASN A 222 -11.91 6.98 8.09
N LYS A 223 -10.99 6.42 7.29
CA LYS A 223 -9.55 6.72 7.37
C LYS A 223 -9.26 8.18 7.04
N GLN A 224 -9.87 8.73 6.00
CA GLN A 224 -9.74 10.14 5.64
C GLN A 224 -10.23 11.07 6.74
N ARG A 225 -11.27 10.68 7.49
CA ARG A 225 -11.75 11.44 8.64
C ARG A 225 -10.74 11.43 9.80
N ILE A 226 -10.15 10.28 10.10
CA ILE A 226 -9.14 10.13 11.17
C ILE A 226 -7.87 10.92 10.82
N PHE A 227 -7.43 10.86 9.58
CA PHE A 227 -6.23 11.55 9.07
C PHE A 227 -6.58 12.86 8.36
N HIS A 228 -7.58 13.59 8.86
CA HIS A 228 -8.11 14.79 8.23
C HIS A 228 -7.04 15.81 7.86
N GLN A 229 -6.09 16.12 8.75
CA GLN A 229 -5.05 17.11 8.50
C GLN A 229 -4.16 16.72 7.32
N LEU A 230 -3.78 15.45 7.22
CA LEU A 230 -3.04 14.93 6.08
C LEU A 230 -3.89 14.96 4.80
N CYS A 231 -5.15 14.54 4.86
CA CYS A 231 -6.00 14.41 3.67
C CYS A 231 -6.55 15.74 3.15
N SER A 232 -6.63 16.79 3.98
CA SER A 232 -7.12 18.11 3.59
C SER A 232 -6.03 18.99 2.94
N LYS A 233 -4.76 18.61 3.10
CA LYS A 233 -3.64 19.32 2.48
C LYS A 233 -3.71 19.18 0.96
N ASN A 234 -3.47 20.28 0.26
CA ASN A 234 -3.29 20.27 -1.18
C ASN A 234 -1.84 19.87 -1.52
N TYR A 235 -1.66 18.70 -2.10
CA TYR A 235 -0.36 18.19 -2.51
C TYR A 235 -0.05 18.47 -3.99
N ALA A 236 -0.87 19.22 -4.73
CA ALA A 236 -0.51 19.62 -6.08
C ALA A 236 0.74 20.50 -6.05
N LEU A 237 1.70 20.19 -6.93
CA LEU A 237 2.83 21.07 -7.17
C LEU A 237 2.35 22.19 -8.11
N GLY A 238 2.68 23.44 -7.79
CA GLY A 238 2.41 24.56 -8.69
C GLY A 238 3.17 24.37 -10.01
N ASP A 239 2.70 25.03 -11.07
CA ASP A 239 3.44 25.11 -12.31
C ASP A 239 4.79 25.79 -12.02
N THR A 240 5.88 25.01 -12.03
CA THR A 240 7.26 25.48 -11.86
C THR A 240 7.92 25.69 -13.20
#